data_cd702d98e2d75f41297d66c8199ce6dc
#
_entry.id   cd702d98e2d75f41297d66c8199ce6dc
#
_cell.length_a   1.000
_cell.length_b   1.000
_cell.length_c   1.000
_cell.angle_alpha   90.00
_cell.angle_beta   90.00
_cell.angle_gamma   90.00
#
_symmetry.space_group_name_H-M   'P 1'
#
loop_
_entity.id
_entity.type
_entity.pdbx_description
1 polymer ?
#
loop_
_entity_poly.entity_id
_entity_poly.type
_entity_poly.pdbx_seq_one_letter_code
_entity_poly.pdbx_strand_id
1 'polypeptide(L)'
;METLLAIALVGLLLSIFLTVFVPARGLVRQALTRQEAERITGILRAEIGTLRSDELAGGGAEQSSEDKYLTSFDKGFYWIKKSSQPSKSIVIFSYRADLSKSPRADGTYPCIPANKGVPGKEMQLVSIACPMDDPVHKDDLRDAVGPVFLVKMTELQQKGDGEFREARTPGSISRASSPEKYASSPGDRDAWGGAIFCRADFYHMSPPNPARYKGKNWNKLGRPLFSANLSFHR
;
A
#
# COMPACT_ATOMS: atom_id res chain seq x y z
N MET A 1 26.77 35.89 -44.99
CA MET A 1 25.61 35.06 -45.39
C MET A 1 25.66 33.69 -44.73
N GLU A 2 26.79 32.98 -44.80
CA GLU A 2 26.95 31.61 -44.26
C GLU A 2 26.72 31.51 -42.75
N THR A 3 27.21 32.48 -41.97
CA THR A 3 27.03 32.50 -40.51
C THR A 3 25.55 32.64 -40.07
N LEU A 4 24.78 33.45 -40.79
CA LEU A 4 23.35 33.61 -40.54
C LEU A 4 22.57 32.32 -40.86
N LEU A 5 22.94 31.67 -41.92
CA LEU A 5 22.32 30.40 -42.33
C LEU A 5 22.65 29.29 -41.35
N ALA A 6 23.87 29.23 -40.83
CA ALA A 6 24.28 28.29 -39.78
C ALA A 6 23.52 28.46 -38.51
N ILE A 7 23.34 29.71 -38.01
CA ILE A 7 22.58 30.03 -36.80
C ILE A 7 21.09 29.64 -36.98
N ALA A 8 20.51 29.95 -38.13
CA ALA A 8 19.14 29.57 -38.43
C ALA A 8 18.92 28.05 -38.40
N LEU A 9 19.89 27.29 -38.97
CA LEU A 9 19.85 25.83 -39.02
C LEU A 9 19.98 25.19 -37.62
N VAL A 10 20.88 25.73 -36.77
CA VAL A 10 21.02 25.31 -35.38
C VAL A 10 19.77 25.64 -34.58
N GLY A 11 19.18 26.82 -34.76
CA GLY A 11 17.92 27.19 -34.13
C GLY A 11 16.75 26.24 -34.50
N LEU A 12 16.67 25.89 -35.78
CA LEU A 12 15.67 24.94 -36.25
C LEU A 12 15.86 23.54 -35.66
N LEU A 13 17.09 23.04 -35.64
CA LEU A 13 17.41 21.75 -35.04
C LEU A 13 17.09 21.72 -33.52
N LEU A 14 17.43 22.79 -32.82
CA LEU A 14 17.13 22.93 -31.38
C LEU A 14 15.62 22.94 -31.13
N SER A 15 14.88 23.64 -31.97
CA SER A 15 13.41 23.69 -31.89
C SER A 15 12.78 22.34 -32.11
N ILE A 16 13.22 21.58 -33.13
CA ILE A 16 12.76 20.21 -33.39
C ILE A 16 13.10 19.30 -32.21
N PHE A 17 14.33 19.38 -31.69
CA PHE A 17 14.78 18.59 -30.55
C PHE A 17 13.91 18.87 -29.30
N LEU A 18 13.66 20.13 -28.97
CA LEU A 18 12.81 20.49 -27.82
C LEU A 18 11.38 20.01 -27.99
N THR A 19 10.83 20.09 -29.21
CA THR A 19 9.46 19.65 -29.50
C THR A 19 9.26 18.14 -29.29
N VAL A 20 10.29 17.34 -29.55
CA VAL A 20 10.25 15.88 -29.36
C VAL A 20 10.62 15.49 -27.93
N PHE A 21 11.60 16.18 -27.33
CA PHE A 21 12.15 15.76 -26.03
C PHE A 21 11.25 16.11 -24.85
N VAL A 22 10.52 17.24 -24.91
CA VAL A 22 9.62 17.65 -23.83
C VAL A 22 8.48 16.63 -23.63
N PRO A 23 7.73 16.22 -24.66
CA PRO A 23 6.67 15.20 -24.47
C PRO A 23 7.27 13.82 -24.12
N ALA A 24 8.45 13.45 -24.62
CA ALA A 24 9.11 12.19 -24.29
C ALA A 24 9.39 12.05 -22.78
N ARG A 25 9.82 13.14 -22.12
CA ARG A 25 10.00 13.17 -20.65
C ARG A 25 8.69 12.89 -19.91
N GLY A 26 7.58 13.41 -20.39
CA GLY A 26 6.25 13.16 -19.83
C GLY A 26 5.86 11.69 -19.90
N LEU A 27 6.07 11.08 -21.06
CA LEU A 27 5.78 9.64 -21.28
C LEU A 27 6.65 8.74 -20.39
N VAL A 28 7.95 9.04 -20.28
CA VAL A 28 8.87 8.28 -19.41
C VAL A 28 8.43 8.38 -17.94
N ARG A 29 8.07 9.57 -17.47
CA ARG A 29 7.56 9.74 -16.10
C ARG A 29 6.28 8.96 -15.87
N GLN A 30 5.34 8.99 -16.82
CA GLN A 30 4.10 8.22 -16.72
C GLN A 30 4.36 6.71 -16.69
N ALA A 31 5.27 6.23 -17.56
CA ALA A 31 5.65 4.81 -17.58
C ALA A 31 6.27 4.36 -16.24
N LEU A 32 7.20 5.15 -15.69
CA LEU A 32 7.81 4.88 -14.40
C LEU A 32 6.79 4.90 -13.25
N THR A 33 5.87 5.87 -13.25
CA THR A 33 4.81 5.94 -12.23
C THR A 33 3.89 4.73 -12.32
N ARG A 34 3.55 4.28 -13.53
CA ARG A 34 2.72 3.09 -13.75
C ARG A 34 3.43 1.82 -13.28
N GLN A 35 4.69 1.66 -13.63
CA GLN A 35 5.50 0.52 -13.19
C GLN A 35 5.62 0.46 -11.66
N GLU A 36 5.84 1.59 -11.01
CA GLU A 36 5.89 1.67 -9.55
C GLU A 36 4.52 1.37 -8.93
N ALA A 37 3.43 1.85 -9.50
CA ALA A 37 2.07 1.54 -9.07
C ALA A 37 1.77 0.03 -9.15
N GLU A 38 2.16 -0.62 -10.25
CA GLU A 38 2.00 -2.06 -10.42
C GLU A 38 2.83 -2.84 -9.39
N ARG A 39 4.08 -2.43 -9.16
CA ARG A 39 4.97 -3.03 -8.14
C ARG A 39 4.38 -2.92 -6.74
N ILE A 40 3.91 -1.74 -6.34
CA ILE A 40 3.35 -1.49 -5.01
C ILE A 40 2.04 -2.26 -4.81
N THR A 41 1.20 -2.29 -5.84
CA THR A 41 -0.04 -3.09 -5.82
C THR A 41 0.27 -4.58 -5.69
N GLY A 42 1.33 -5.05 -6.35
CA GLY A 42 1.84 -6.42 -6.24
C GLY A 42 2.29 -6.76 -4.82
N ILE A 43 3.02 -5.85 -4.15
CA ILE A 43 3.44 -6.02 -2.75
C ILE A 43 2.21 -6.13 -1.84
N LEU A 44 1.22 -5.24 -2.02
CA LEU A 44 -0.01 -5.28 -1.23
C LEU A 44 -0.76 -6.61 -1.38
N ARG A 45 -0.91 -7.08 -2.62
CA ARG A 45 -1.57 -8.37 -2.91
C ARG A 45 -0.81 -9.56 -2.32
N ALA A 46 0.50 -9.59 -2.49
CA ALA A 46 1.35 -10.64 -1.96
C ALA A 46 1.27 -10.70 -0.45
N GLU A 47 1.33 -9.56 0.23
CA GLU A 47 1.26 -9.49 1.69
C GLU A 47 -0.11 -9.90 2.23
N ILE A 48 -1.21 -9.53 1.59
CA ILE A 48 -2.55 -10.00 1.99
C ILE A 48 -2.67 -11.51 1.78
N GLY A 49 -2.08 -12.05 0.71
CA GLY A 49 -2.07 -13.49 0.44
C GLY A 49 -1.17 -14.29 1.40
N THR A 50 -0.25 -13.63 2.10
CA THR A 50 0.69 -14.27 3.02
C THR A 50 0.17 -14.15 4.44
N LEU A 51 -0.07 -15.29 5.10
CA LEU A 51 -0.35 -15.34 6.53
C LEU A 51 0.96 -15.58 7.27
N ARG A 52 1.36 -14.63 8.10
CA ARG A 52 2.56 -14.74 8.92
C ARG A 52 2.24 -15.52 10.20
N SER A 53 3.25 -16.13 10.79
CA SER A 53 3.06 -17.01 11.96
C SER A 53 2.49 -16.26 13.18
N ASP A 54 2.77 -14.98 13.33
CA ASP A 54 2.26 -14.12 14.38
C ASP A 54 0.82 -13.62 14.13
N GLU A 55 0.40 -13.60 12.87
CA GLU A 55 -0.96 -13.22 12.46
C GLU A 55 -1.97 -14.37 12.58
N LEU A 56 -1.50 -15.63 12.67
CA LEU A 56 -2.39 -16.79 12.71
C LEU A 56 -3.15 -16.87 14.04
N ALA A 57 -4.43 -17.22 13.97
CA ALA A 57 -5.24 -17.48 15.15
C ALA A 57 -4.63 -18.66 15.94
N GLY A 58 -4.04 -18.36 17.09
CA GLY A 58 -3.34 -19.34 17.93
C GLY A 58 -1.84 -19.11 18.05
N GLY A 59 -1.22 -18.23 17.25
CA GLY A 59 0.16 -17.81 17.42
C GLY A 59 0.27 -16.75 18.53
N GLY A 60 1.14 -16.95 19.52
CA GLY A 60 1.63 -15.99 20.49
C GLY A 60 0.62 -15.36 21.47
N ALA A 61 0.96 -15.30 22.71
CA ALA A 61 0.09 -14.85 23.82
C ALA A 61 -0.08 -13.32 23.94
N GLU A 62 0.60 -12.52 23.13
CA GLU A 62 0.70 -11.06 23.38
C GLU A 62 -0.06 -10.18 22.38
N GLN A 63 -0.69 -10.75 21.35
CA GLN A 63 -1.46 -9.95 20.37
C GLN A 63 -2.94 -9.91 20.73
N SER A 64 -3.55 -8.74 20.52
CA SER A 64 -4.99 -8.59 20.65
C SER A 64 -5.70 -9.58 19.71
N SER A 65 -6.78 -10.20 20.19
CA SER A 65 -7.58 -11.16 19.41
C SER A 65 -8.12 -10.60 18.08
N GLU A 66 -8.05 -9.28 17.90
CA GLU A 66 -8.51 -8.58 16.69
C GLU A 66 -7.53 -8.68 15.51
N ASP A 67 -6.25 -8.99 15.76
CA ASP A 67 -5.21 -9.03 14.74
C ASP A 67 -4.88 -10.46 14.26
N LYS A 68 -5.69 -11.44 14.63
CA LYS A 68 -5.49 -12.86 14.27
C LYS A 68 -6.39 -13.24 13.11
N TYR A 69 -5.79 -13.75 12.05
CA TYR A 69 -6.49 -14.15 10.83
C TYR A 69 -6.46 -15.66 10.65
N LEU A 70 -7.53 -16.24 10.11
CA LEU A 70 -7.56 -17.64 9.71
C LEU A 70 -7.26 -17.81 8.23
N THR A 71 -7.59 -16.79 7.43
CA THR A 71 -7.42 -16.82 5.98
C THR A 71 -6.95 -15.46 5.46
N SER A 72 -6.42 -15.44 4.25
CA SER A 72 -6.10 -14.19 3.54
C SER A 72 -7.32 -13.31 3.30
N PHE A 73 -8.49 -13.91 3.21
CA PHE A 73 -9.76 -13.21 3.13
C PHE A 73 -10.04 -12.43 4.43
N ASP A 74 -9.85 -13.07 5.60
CA ASP A 74 -9.99 -12.41 6.90
C ASP A 74 -9.01 -11.24 7.02
N LYS A 75 -7.75 -11.46 6.64
CA LYS A 75 -6.71 -10.41 6.63
C LYS A 75 -7.12 -9.22 5.77
N GLY A 76 -7.57 -9.48 4.55
CA GLY A 76 -8.07 -8.44 3.64
C GLY A 76 -9.22 -7.64 4.24
N PHE A 77 -10.18 -8.30 4.88
CA PHE A 77 -11.30 -7.65 5.53
C PHE A 77 -10.87 -6.74 6.69
N TYR A 78 -10.02 -7.24 7.59
CA TYR A 78 -9.52 -6.44 8.70
C TYR A 78 -8.68 -5.24 8.24
N TRP A 79 -7.93 -5.40 7.16
CA TRP A 79 -7.17 -4.31 6.57
C TRP A 79 -8.07 -3.23 5.97
N ILE A 80 -9.19 -3.61 5.34
CA ILE A 80 -10.22 -2.66 4.90
C ILE A 80 -10.79 -1.90 6.10
N LYS A 81 -11.12 -2.60 7.18
CA LYS A 81 -11.66 -1.99 8.42
C LYS A 81 -10.64 -1.04 9.06
N LYS A 82 -9.38 -1.45 9.22
CA LYS A 82 -8.29 -0.61 9.75
C LYS A 82 -8.05 0.62 8.87
N SER A 83 -8.17 0.51 7.56
CA SER A 83 -7.98 1.60 6.60
C SER A 83 -9.02 2.72 6.69
N SER A 84 -10.06 2.57 7.49
CA SER A 84 -11.04 3.64 7.74
C SER A 84 -10.40 4.91 8.29
N GLN A 85 -9.29 4.77 9.03
CA GLN A 85 -8.54 5.88 9.61
C GLN A 85 -7.09 5.88 9.10
N PRO A 86 -6.54 7.05 8.69
CA PRO A 86 -5.16 7.12 8.23
C PRO A 86 -4.12 6.59 9.22
N SER A 87 -4.34 6.79 10.52
CA SER A 87 -3.42 6.37 11.58
C SER A 87 -3.38 4.87 11.86
N LYS A 88 -4.33 4.12 11.34
CA LYS A 88 -4.41 2.65 11.46
C LYS A 88 -4.34 1.94 10.12
N SER A 89 -4.21 2.72 9.03
CA SER A 89 -4.23 2.18 7.68
C SER A 89 -2.95 1.42 7.35
N ILE A 90 -2.93 0.84 6.19
CA ILE A 90 -1.80 0.04 5.71
C ILE A 90 -0.71 0.98 5.20
N VAL A 91 0.53 0.68 5.56
CA VAL A 91 1.72 1.33 5.02
C VAL A 91 2.50 0.34 4.18
N ILE A 92 3.04 0.82 3.05
CA ILE A 92 3.95 0.04 2.20
C ILE A 92 5.25 0.78 2.15
N PHE A 93 6.33 0.09 2.48
CA PHE A 93 7.68 0.65 2.47
C PHE A 93 8.71 -0.42 2.20
N SER A 94 9.91 0.01 1.89
CA SER A 94 11.08 -0.86 1.76
C SER A 94 12.08 -0.52 2.83
N TYR A 95 12.79 -1.53 3.34
CA TYR A 95 13.84 -1.37 4.33
C TYR A 95 15.00 -2.31 4.06
N ARG A 96 16.15 -2.03 4.66
CA ARG A 96 17.35 -2.88 4.57
C ARG A 96 17.30 -3.94 5.65
N ALA A 97 17.04 -5.19 5.27
CA ALA A 97 17.01 -6.34 6.16
C ALA A 97 18.44 -6.81 6.49
N ASP A 98 18.71 -7.09 7.75
CA ASP A 98 19.99 -7.61 8.26
C ASP A 98 19.95 -9.15 8.25
N LEU A 99 20.48 -9.76 7.19
CA LEU A 99 20.51 -11.22 7.06
C LEU A 99 21.50 -11.91 8.02
N SER A 100 22.36 -11.13 8.68
CA SER A 100 23.26 -11.67 9.70
C SER A 100 22.55 -12.01 11.02
N LYS A 101 21.31 -11.57 11.19
CA LYS A 101 20.49 -11.83 12.38
C LYS A 101 19.47 -12.92 12.11
N SER A 102 18.99 -13.53 13.18
CA SER A 102 17.88 -14.47 13.09
C SER A 102 16.60 -13.76 12.65
N PRO A 103 15.75 -14.40 11.82
CA PRO A 103 14.46 -13.86 11.46
C PRO A 103 13.59 -13.69 12.72
N ARG A 104 12.67 -12.72 12.67
CA ARG A 104 11.64 -12.51 13.69
C ARG A 104 10.61 -13.65 13.65
N ALA A 105 9.69 -13.65 14.61
CA ALA A 105 8.59 -14.63 14.67
C ALA A 105 7.69 -14.61 13.44
N ASP A 106 7.52 -13.43 12.82
CA ASP A 106 6.77 -13.22 11.59
C ASP A 106 7.52 -13.65 10.31
N GLY A 107 8.75 -14.15 10.45
CA GLY A 107 9.63 -14.57 9.35
C GLY A 107 10.37 -13.41 8.68
N THR A 108 10.20 -12.15 9.13
CA THR A 108 10.95 -11.01 8.61
C THR A 108 12.30 -10.86 9.31
N TYR A 109 13.25 -10.20 8.64
CA TYR A 109 14.54 -9.87 9.24
C TYR A 109 14.51 -8.46 9.84
N PRO A 110 15.25 -8.20 10.93
CA PRO A 110 15.35 -6.86 11.50
C PRO A 110 15.95 -5.86 10.53
N CYS A 111 15.54 -4.60 10.63
CA CYS A 111 16.09 -3.50 9.83
C CYS A 111 17.52 -3.17 10.25
N ILE A 112 18.37 -2.83 9.27
CA ILE A 112 19.64 -2.14 9.51
C ILE A 112 19.32 -0.64 9.58
N PRO A 113 19.56 0.04 10.72
CA PRO A 113 19.34 1.48 10.85
C PRO A 113 20.07 2.27 9.75
N ALA A 114 19.45 3.34 9.27
CA ALA A 114 19.95 4.14 8.16
C ALA A 114 21.38 4.67 8.40
N ASN A 115 21.70 4.98 9.67
CA ASN A 115 23.01 5.48 10.11
C ASN A 115 24.08 4.40 10.35
N LYS A 116 23.71 3.11 10.27
CA LYS A 116 24.60 1.98 10.55
C LYS A 116 24.87 1.09 9.35
N GLY A 117 24.65 1.58 8.14
CA GLY A 117 24.99 0.85 6.93
C GLY A 117 26.52 0.63 6.87
N VAL A 118 26.95 -0.57 7.26
CA VAL A 118 28.37 -0.98 7.19
C VAL A 118 28.59 -1.59 5.82
N PRO A 119 29.54 -1.08 5.02
CA PRO A 119 29.95 -1.71 3.78
C PRO A 119 30.38 -3.18 4.04
N GLY A 120 29.89 -4.11 3.22
CA GLY A 120 30.24 -5.53 3.32
C GLY A 120 29.36 -6.36 4.23
N LYS A 121 28.35 -5.82 4.90
CA LYS A 121 27.31 -6.64 5.56
C LYS A 121 26.33 -7.20 4.54
N GLU A 122 25.97 -8.46 4.75
CA GLU A 122 24.87 -9.08 4.03
C GLU A 122 23.57 -8.31 4.34
N MET A 123 23.01 -7.67 3.34
CA MET A 123 21.76 -6.97 3.45
C MET A 123 20.89 -7.24 2.22
N GLN A 124 19.59 -7.26 2.42
CA GLN A 124 18.60 -7.36 1.37
C GLN A 124 17.62 -6.21 1.48
N LEU A 125 17.26 -5.62 0.35
CA LEU A 125 16.14 -4.68 0.31
C LEU A 125 14.84 -5.48 0.30
N VAL A 126 14.08 -5.35 1.37
CA VAL A 126 12.79 -6.02 1.55
C VAL A 126 11.69 -4.97 1.49
N SER A 127 10.63 -5.28 0.73
CA SER A 127 9.43 -4.45 0.67
C SER A 127 8.30 -5.17 1.40
N ILE A 128 7.57 -4.45 2.24
CA ILE A 128 6.50 -5.00 3.07
C ILE A 128 5.28 -4.07 3.05
N ALA A 129 4.10 -4.66 3.24
CA ALA A 129 2.89 -3.95 3.58
C ALA A 129 2.41 -4.41 4.96
N CYS A 130 2.16 -3.49 5.88
CA CYS A 130 1.67 -3.79 7.22
C CYS A 130 0.76 -2.67 7.75
N PRO A 131 -0.07 -2.92 8.78
CA PRO A 131 -0.77 -1.86 9.49
C PRO A 131 0.22 -0.84 10.07
N MET A 132 -0.14 0.44 10.04
CA MET A 132 0.70 1.52 10.58
C MET A 132 0.90 1.42 12.11
N ASP A 133 -0.03 0.78 12.79
CA ASP A 133 -0.02 0.54 14.23
C ASP A 133 0.67 -0.77 14.63
N ASP A 134 1.25 -1.48 13.67
CA ASP A 134 1.98 -2.72 13.91
C ASP A 134 3.25 -2.45 14.75
N PRO A 135 3.36 -3.04 15.94
CA PRO A 135 4.50 -2.83 16.82
C PRO A 135 5.80 -3.43 16.27
N VAL A 136 5.71 -4.50 15.49
CA VAL A 136 6.88 -5.25 14.96
C VAL A 136 7.66 -4.39 13.96
N HIS A 137 6.94 -3.66 13.10
CA HIS A 137 7.52 -2.92 11.98
C HIS A 137 7.66 -1.41 12.20
N LYS A 138 7.36 -0.93 13.41
CA LYS A 138 7.42 0.50 13.74
C LYS A 138 8.82 1.11 13.55
N ASP A 139 9.85 0.40 13.98
CA ASP A 139 11.23 0.86 13.82
C ASP A 139 11.72 0.73 12.38
N ASP A 140 11.28 -0.33 11.67
CA ASP A 140 11.60 -0.53 10.26
C ASP A 140 11.02 0.60 9.40
N LEU A 141 9.81 1.06 9.70
CA LEU A 141 9.17 2.19 9.02
C LEU A 141 9.97 3.50 9.21
N ARG A 142 10.56 3.71 10.37
CA ARG A 142 11.40 4.90 10.64
C ARG A 142 12.67 4.90 9.79
N ASP A 143 13.25 3.73 9.56
CA ASP A 143 14.47 3.54 8.78
C ASP A 143 14.18 3.09 7.33
N ALA A 144 12.96 3.38 6.86
CA ALA A 144 12.53 3.05 5.50
C ALA A 144 13.43 3.68 4.44
N VAL A 145 13.64 2.96 3.35
CA VAL A 145 14.44 3.37 2.20
C VAL A 145 13.52 3.65 1.02
N GLY A 146 13.63 4.86 0.46
CA GLY A 146 12.80 5.27 -0.67
C GLY A 146 11.40 5.75 -0.27
N PRO A 147 10.46 5.75 -1.21
CA PRO A 147 9.12 6.27 -0.95
C PRO A 147 8.31 5.33 -0.04
N VAL A 148 7.55 5.95 0.87
CA VAL A 148 6.60 5.26 1.74
C VAL A 148 5.19 5.61 1.28
N PHE A 149 4.33 4.61 1.18
CA PHE A 149 2.95 4.78 0.74
C PHE A 149 1.98 4.44 1.87
N LEU A 150 0.99 5.29 2.02
CA LEU A 150 -0.16 5.05 2.88
C LEU A 150 -1.31 4.57 2.01
N VAL A 151 -1.97 3.49 2.39
CA VAL A 151 -3.00 2.84 1.58
C VAL A 151 -4.35 2.94 2.29
N LYS A 152 -5.32 3.56 1.61
CA LYS A 152 -6.72 3.52 2.00
C LYS A 152 -7.41 2.42 1.20
N MET A 153 -7.90 1.41 1.88
CA MET A 153 -8.70 0.35 1.26
C MET A 153 -10.19 0.64 1.49
N THR A 154 -10.96 0.74 0.41
CA THR A 154 -12.40 1.02 0.46
C THR A 154 -13.15 -0.14 -0.18
N GLU A 155 -14.09 -0.73 0.54
CA GLU A 155 -14.95 -1.78 0.01
C GLU A 155 -15.79 -1.27 -1.15
N LEU A 156 -15.90 -2.09 -2.18
CA LEU A 156 -16.75 -1.88 -3.34
C LEU A 156 -17.94 -2.84 -3.30
N GLN A 157 -19.12 -2.31 -3.38
CA GLN A 157 -20.36 -3.08 -3.42
C GLN A 157 -20.92 -3.12 -4.84
N GLN A 158 -21.22 -4.30 -5.33
CA GLN A 158 -21.92 -4.46 -6.61
C GLN A 158 -23.41 -4.15 -6.44
N LYS A 159 -23.91 -3.24 -7.25
CA LYS A 159 -25.35 -2.99 -7.37
C LYS A 159 -25.98 -3.97 -8.36
N GLY A 160 -27.32 -4.05 -8.32
CA GLY A 160 -28.08 -4.90 -9.22
C GLY A 160 -27.95 -4.60 -10.72
N ASP A 161 -27.40 -3.44 -11.07
CA ASP A 161 -27.05 -3.02 -12.43
C ASP A 161 -25.64 -3.46 -12.88
N GLY A 162 -24.90 -4.14 -12.03
CA GLY A 162 -23.52 -4.58 -12.27
C GLY A 162 -22.46 -3.51 -11.96
N GLU A 163 -22.84 -2.28 -11.61
CA GLU A 163 -21.89 -1.24 -11.22
C GLU A 163 -21.37 -1.46 -9.81
N PHE A 164 -20.08 -1.14 -9.63
CA PHE A 164 -19.44 -1.11 -8.32
C PHE A 164 -19.52 0.30 -7.73
N ARG A 165 -19.96 0.39 -6.48
CA ARG A 165 -19.97 1.65 -5.71
C ARG A 165 -19.24 1.48 -4.39
N GLU A 166 -18.68 2.57 -3.89
CA GLU A 166 -18.05 2.58 -2.58
C GLU A 166 -19.09 2.31 -1.49
N ALA A 167 -18.75 1.45 -0.53
CA ALA A 167 -19.55 1.23 0.65
C ALA A 167 -19.72 2.54 1.44
N ARG A 168 -20.91 2.79 1.96
CA ARG A 168 -21.18 4.01 2.75
C ARG A 168 -20.34 4.11 4.00
N THR A 169 -20.05 2.96 4.61
CA THR A 169 -19.24 2.87 5.82
C THR A 169 -18.02 2.02 5.49
N PRO A 170 -16.79 2.56 5.57
CA PRO A 170 -15.59 1.78 5.32
C PRO A 170 -15.51 0.57 6.24
N GLY A 171 -15.27 -0.60 5.66
CA GLY A 171 -15.19 -1.86 6.40
C GLY A 171 -16.54 -2.47 6.81
N SER A 172 -17.64 -1.98 6.25
CA SER A 172 -18.93 -2.66 6.33
C SER A 172 -19.13 -3.45 5.05
N ILE A 173 -19.03 -4.76 5.13
CA ILE A 173 -19.41 -5.64 4.03
C ILE A 173 -20.94 -5.79 4.11
N SER A 174 -21.68 -5.22 3.15
CA SER A 174 -23.10 -5.46 3.07
C SER A 174 -23.41 -6.50 1.99
N ARG A 175 -24.19 -7.52 2.34
CA ARG A 175 -24.86 -8.33 1.34
C ARG A 175 -25.90 -7.50 0.61
N ALA A 176 -26.03 -7.72 -0.69
CA ALA A 176 -27.07 -7.08 -1.51
C ALA A 176 -28.51 -7.32 -1.00
N SER A 177 -28.73 -8.33 -0.15
CA SER A 177 -30.07 -8.74 0.30
C SER A 177 -30.43 -8.35 1.75
N SER A 178 -29.52 -7.86 2.58
CA SER A 178 -29.84 -7.53 3.97
C SER A 178 -28.79 -6.60 4.59
N PRO A 179 -28.91 -5.27 4.41
CA PRO A 179 -27.94 -4.31 4.88
C PRO A 179 -27.83 -4.20 6.42
N GLU A 180 -28.82 -4.69 7.16
CA GLU A 180 -28.92 -4.45 8.60
C GLU A 180 -28.18 -5.45 9.48
N LYS A 181 -27.85 -6.64 8.98
CA LYS A 181 -27.28 -7.73 9.80
C LYS A 181 -25.76 -7.75 9.91
N TYR A 182 -25.02 -6.95 9.14
CA TYR A 182 -23.58 -7.08 8.98
C TYR A 182 -22.73 -6.07 9.75
N ALA A 183 -23.35 -5.14 10.41
CA ALA A 183 -22.63 -4.07 11.10
C ALA A 183 -22.07 -4.47 12.47
N SER A 184 -22.38 -5.64 13.00
CA SER A 184 -22.32 -5.81 14.45
C SER A 184 -21.31 -6.82 15.00
N SER A 185 -20.70 -7.69 14.19
CA SER A 185 -19.76 -8.64 14.78
C SER A 185 -18.67 -9.12 13.81
N PRO A 186 -17.38 -8.96 14.19
CA PRO A 186 -16.26 -9.58 13.47
C PRO A 186 -16.30 -11.10 13.44
N GLY A 187 -17.19 -11.72 14.23
CA GLY A 187 -17.31 -13.15 14.39
C GLY A 187 -18.25 -13.87 13.41
N ASP A 188 -19.08 -13.14 12.67
CA ASP A 188 -20.06 -13.75 11.78
C ASP A 188 -19.50 -13.95 10.37
N ARG A 189 -18.41 -14.76 10.29
CA ARG A 189 -17.69 -15.08 9.05
C ARG A 189 -18.57 -15.76 8.02
N ASP A 190 -19.58 -16.48 8.44
CA ASP A 190 -20.49 -17.22 7.55
C ASP A 190 -21.48 -16.31 6.83
N ALA A 191 -21.61 -15.09 7.32
CA ALA A 191 -22.45 -14.06 6.73
C ALA A 191 -21.82 -13.37 5.50
N TRP A 192 -20.52 -13.53 5.28
CA TRP A 192 -19.79 -12.85 4.23
C TRP A 192 -19.95 -13.55 2.88
N GLY A 193 -20.04 -12.75 1.82
CA GLY A 193 -20.01 -13.28 0.45
C GLY A 193 -18.70 -14.02 0.16
N GLY A 194 -18.67 -14.83 -0.90
CA GLY A 194 -17.47 -15.58 -1.30
C GLY A 194 -16.32 -14.72 -1.80
N ALA A 195 -16.52 -13.40 -1.99
CA ALA A 195 -15.51 -12.47 -2.46
C ALA A 195 -15.72 -11.06 -1.88
N ILE A 196 -14.63 -10.38 -1.59
CA ILE A 196 -14.60 -8.97 -1.25
C ILE A 196 -13.94 -8.21 -2.40
N PHE A 197 -14.60 -7.17 -2.89
CA PHE A 197 -14.02 -6.23 -3.85
C PHE A 197 -13.66 -4.95 -3.12
N CYS A 198 -12.46 -4.44 -3.33
CA CYS A 198 -12.04 -3.18 -2.74
C CYS A 198 -11.24 -2.33 -3.71
N ARG A 199 -11.29 -1.01 -3.52
CA ARG A 199 -10.38 -0.06 -4.14
C ARG A 199 -9.32 0.30 -3.13
N ALA A 200 -8.06 0.16 -3.51
CA ALA A 200 -6.91 0.64 -2.78
C ALA A 200 -6.45 1.96 -3.37
N ASP A 201 -6.51 3.03 -2.59
CA ASP A 201 -6.03 4.37 -2.92
C ASP A 201 -4.68 4.58 -2.25
N PHE A 202 -3.64 4.93 -3.02
CA PHE A 202 -2.27 5.06 -2.55
C PHE A 202 -1.88 6.52 -2.41
N TYR A 203 -1.43 6.91 -1.22
CA TYR A 203 -0.99 8.26 -0.88
C TYR A 203 0.48 8.24 -0.52
N HIS A 204 1.22 9.26 -0.93
CA HIS A 204 2.61 9.42 -0.48
C HIS A 204 2.66 9.81 0.99
N MET A 205 3.43 9.06 1.78
CA MET A 205 3.65 9.33 3.20
C MET A 205 4.96 10.10 3.40
N SER A 206 4.88 11.40 3.59
CA SER A 206 6.04 12.25 3.85
C SER A 206 5.77 13.21 5.00
N PRO A 207 6.58 13.19 6.05
CA PRO A 207 7.59 12.20 6.43
C PRO A 207 6.97 10.87 6.90
N PRO A 208 7.74 9.76 6.90
CA PRO A 208 7.28 8.44 7.35
C PRO A 208 7.17 8.37 8.89
N ASN A 209 6.32 9.20 9.46
CA ASN A 209 6.10 9.28 10.90
C ASN A 209 4.61 9.08 11.22
N PRO A 210 4.23 7.93 11.80
CA PRO A 210 2.84 7.61 12.16
C PRO A 210 2.15 8.67 13.03
N ALA A 211 2.89 9.30 13.94
CA ALA A 211 2.34 10.29 14.85
C ALA A 211 1.70 11.50 14.13
N ARG A 212 2.19 11.86 12.95
CA ARG A 212 1.64 12.96 12.14
C ARG A 212 0.28 12.66 11.53
N TYR A 213 -0.13 11.40 11.48
CA TYR A 213 -1.38 10.94 10.89
C TYR A 213 -2.45 10.66 11.94
N LYS A 214 -2.08 10.71 13.23
CA LYS A 214 -3.01 10.56 14.35
C LYS A 214 -4.05 11.67 14.32
N GLY A 215 -5.34 11.31 14.36
CA GLY A 215 -6.46 12.25 14.33
C GLY A 215 -6.70 12.95 12.96
N LYS A 216 -5.99 12.56 11.91
CA LYS A 216 -6.26 13.05 10.56
C LYS A 216 -7.35 12.23 9.87
N ASN A 217 -8.10 12.88 8.99
CA ASN A 217 -9.03 12.25 8.07
C ASN A 217 -8.42 12.18 6.68
N TRP A 218 -8.85 11.22 5.86
CA TRP A 218 -8.39 11.04 4.49
C TRP A 218 -8.53 12.30 3.62
N ASN A 219 -9.60 13.07 3.81
CA ASN A 219 -9.82 14.32 3.07
C ASN A 219 -8.70 15.37 3.27
N LYS A 220 -7.94 15.27 4.36
CA LYS A 220 -6.82 16.17 4.64
C LYS A 220 -5.50 15.74 3.99
N LEU A 221 -5.46 14.55 3.40
CA LEU A 221 -4.25 14.02 2.73
C LEU A 221 -4.20 14.37 1.24
N GLY A 222 -5.25 15.00 0.71
CA GLY A 222 -5.34 15.36 -0.70
C GLY A 222 -5.81 14.22 -1.59
N ARG A 223 -5.38 14.23 -2.86
CA ARG A 223 -5.73 13.20 -3.83
C ARG A 223 -4.75 12.02 -3.76
N PRO A 224 -5.22 10.79 -3.97
CA PRO A 224 -4.34 9.65 -4.11
C PRO A 224 -3.43 9.82 -5.33
N LEU A 225 -2.23 9.25 -5.28
CA LEU A 225 -1.30 9.21 -6.41
C LEU A 225 -1.83 8.30 -7.52
N PHE A 226 -2.36 7.17 -7.12
CA PHE A 226 -3.02 6.20 -8.00
C PHE A 226 -3.99 5.34 -7.18
N SER A 227 -4.86 4.62 -7.87
CA SER A 227 -5.81 3.68 -7.27
C SER A 227 -5.77 2.35 -8.02
N ALA A 228 -5.97 1.25 -7.31
CA ALA A 228 -6.05 -0.08 -7.87
C ALA A 228 -7.26 -0.84 -7.29
N ASN A 229 -7.92 -1.63 -8.12
CA ASN A 229 -8.98 -2.51 -7.66
C ASN A 229 -8.40 -3.88 -7.30
N LEU A 230 -8.83 -4.40 -6.17
CA LEU A 230 -8.42 -5.69 -5.61
C LEU A 230 -9.66 -6.54 -5.35
N SER A 231 -9.49 -7.85 -5.44
CA SER A 231 -10.50 -8.82 -5.01
C SER A 231 -9.85 -9.90 -4.16
N PHE A 232 -10.55 -10.29 -3.11
CA PHE A 232 -10.13 -11.36 -2.21
C PHE A 232 -11.23 -12.42 -2.21
N HIS A 233 -10.85 -13.67 -2.43
CA HIS A 233 -11.75 -14.80 -2.43
C HIS A 233 -11.53 -15.62 -1.16
N ARG A 234 -12.63 -16.23 -0.69
CA ARG A 234 -12.61 -17.11 0.49
C ARG A 234 -11.98 -18.45 0.16
#